data_ebb6f5b2ed59003a864b78e09f839fa3
#
_entry.id   ebb6f5b2ed59003a864b78e09f839fa3
#
_cell.length_a   1.000
_cell.length_b   1.000
_cell.length_c   1.000
_cell.angle_alpha   90.00
_cell.angle_beta   90.00
_cell.angle_gamma   90.00
#
_symmetry.space_group_name_H-M   'P 1'
#
loop_
_entity.id
_entity.type
_entity.pdbx_description
1 polymer ?
#
loop_
_entity_poly.entity_id
_entity_poly.type
_entity_poly.pdbx_seq_one_letter_code
_entity_poly.pdbx_strand_id
1 'polypeptide(L)'
;MFKPGNILYINNFEFENITRNKYLIVLCHLGGTAIIASFTTSQQYVNETDVKDGIIKTANKHCYCFLKDSPVGTNGFSFPKTTFVLLFQNIRKLPIDKLLENYKIEIVCSLNKARFIDILYCIYTSEHSSKMVKQEIDKLLNELTSE
;
A
#
# COMPACT_ATOMS: atom_id res chain seq x y z
N MET A 1 4.86 -12.79 -7.25
CA MET A 1 4.64 -11.34 -7.52
C MET A 1 3.63 -10.72 -6.56
N PHE A 2 2.48 -11.32 -6.39
CA PHE A 2 1.40 -10.72 -5.58
C PHE A 2 1.38 -11.17 -4.12
N LYS A 3 2.57 -11.35 -3.55
CA LYS A 3 2.71 -11.67 -2.13
C LYS A 3 2.37 -10.45 -1.27
N PRO A 4 1.56 -10.60 -0.19
CA PRO A 4 1.31 -9.50 0.73
C PRO A 4 2.60 -8.86 1.24
N GLY A 5 2.65 -7.53 1.19
CA GLY A 5 3.82 -6.75 1.55
C GLY A 5 4.72 -6.39 0.38
N ASN A 6 4.54 -6.98 -0.79
CA ASN A 6 5.32 -6.58 -1.96
C ASN A 6 4.90 -5.21 -2.46
N ILE A 7 5.90 -4.40 -2.82
CA ILE A 7 5.70 -3.15 -3.57
C ILE A 7 5.90 -3.47 -5.04
N LEU A 8 4.91 -3.14 -5.85
CA LEU A 8 4.92 -3.34 -7.28
C LEU A 8 4.95 -1.99 -8.00
N TYR A 9 5.60 -1.95 -9.15
CA TYR A 9 5.58 -0.80 -10.04
C TYR A 9 4.86 -1.18 -11.32
N ILE A 10 3.80 -0.43 -11.63
CA ILE A 10 2.97 -0.67 -12.81
C ILE A 10 3.18 0.46 -13.80
N ASN A 11 3.64 0.11 -15.01
CA ASN A 11 3.83 1.07 -16.07
C ASN A 11 2.49 1.38 -16.74
N ASN A 12 2.26 2.66 -17.02
CA ASN A 12 1.10 3.13 -17.78
C ASN A 12 -0.25 2.64 -17.25
N PHE A 13 -0.41 2.67 -15.94
CA PHE A 13 -1.68 2.32 -15.32
C PHE A 13 -2.76 3.34 -15.67
N GLU A 14 -3.88 2.87 -16.19
CA GLU A 14 -5.02 3.70 -16.56
C GLU A 14 -5.98 3.84 -15.39
N PHE A 15 -6.25 5.08 -15.00
CA PHE A 15 -7.16 5.39 -13.91
C PHE A 15 -7.89 6.69 -14.25
N GLU A 16 -9.21 6.62 -14.37
CA GLU A 16 -10.06 7.79 -14.64
C GLU A 16 -9.57 8.66 -15.80
N ASN A 17 -9.28 8.04 -16.96
CA ASN A 17 -8.77 8.71 -18.15
C ASN A 17 -7.36 9.30 -18.02
N ILE A 18 -6.65 8.98 -16.95
CA ILE A 18 -5.26 9.39 -16.75
C ILE A 18 -4.39 8.14 -16.79
N THR A 19 -3.30 8.21 -17.55
CA THR A 19 -2.31 7.15 -17.63
C THR A 19 -1.07 7.58 -16.86
N ARG A 20 -0.67 6.81 -15.87
CA ARG A 20 0.51 7.10 -15.03
C ARG A 20 1.21 5.82 -14.62
N ASN A 21 2.51 5.94 -14.38
CA ASN A 21 3.25 4.90 -13.68
C ASN A 21 2.89 4.97 -12.20
N LYS A 22 2.62 3.83 -11.59
CA LYS A 22 2.16 3.79 -10.19
C LYS A 22 2.91 2.74 -9.40
N TYR A 23 3.22 3.09 -8.15
CA TYR A 23 3.58 2.10 -7.13
C TYR A 23 2.32 1.65 -6.42
N LEU A 24 2.26 0.35 -6.09
CA LEU A 24 1.21 -0.17 -5.22
C LEU A 24 1.79 -1.16 -4.22
N ILE A 25 1.12 -1.29 -3.10
CA ILE A 25 1.46 -2.24 -2.05
C ILE A 25 0.39 -3.32 -2.05
N VAL A 26 0.79 -4.58 -2.19
CA VAL A 26 -0.12 -5.71 -2.06
C VAL A 26 -0.46 -5.89 -0.59
N LEU A 27 -1.73 -5.77 -0.23
CA LEU A 27 -2.17 -5.87 1.16
C LEU A 27 -2.57 -7.29 1.52
N CYS A 28 -3.44 -7.90 0.74
CA CYS A 28 -3.91 -9.27 0.99
C CYS A 28 -4.54 -9.84 -0.27
N HIS A 29 -4.86 -11.13 -0.22
CA HIS A 29 -5.55 -11.83 -1.29
C HIS A 29 -7.04 -11.94 -0.98
N LEU A 30 -7.86 -11.93 -2.04
CA LEU A 30 -9.27 -12.27 -1.98
C LEU A 30 -9.48 -13.52 -2.82
N GLY A 31 -9.66 -14.67 -2.15
CA GLY A 31 -9.68 -15.95 -2.85
C GLY A 31 -8.37 -16.17 -3.60
N GLY A 32 -8.36 -16.90 -4.69
CA GLY A 32 -7.18 -17.11 -5.51
C GLY A 32 -7.09 -16.18 -6.72
N THR A 33 -8.03 -15.27 -6.89
CA THR A 33 -8.23 -14.55 -8.16
C THR A 33 -8.02 -13.05 -8.11
N ALA A 34 -7.99 -12.46 -6.93
CA ALA A 34 -7.86 -11.02 -6.78
C ALA A 34 -6.97 -10.66 -5.60
N ILE A 35 -6.44 -9.44 -5.63
CA ILE A 35 -5.74 -8.86 -4.50
C ILE A 35 -6.45 -7.61 -4.04
N ILE A 36 -6.24 -7.26 -2.77
CA ILE A 36 -6.51 -5.93 -2.26
C ILE A 36 -5.17 -5.23 -2.18
N ALA A 37 -5.08 -4.06 -2.81
CA ALA A 37 -3.86 -3.30 -2.87
C ALA A 37 -4.12 -1.84 -2.57
N SER A 38 -3.10 -1.13 -2.10
CA SER A 38 -3.13 0.31 -1.94
C SER A 38 -2.19 0.95 -2.94
N PHE A 39 -2.70 1.86 -3.76
CA PHE A 39 -1.84 2.74 -4.53
C PHE A 39 -1.22 3.77 -3.59
N THR A 40 -0.04 4.25 -3.96
CA THR A 40 0.65 5.29 -3.21
C THR A 40 0.55 6.62 -3.93
N THR A 41 0.79 7.71 -3.24
CA THR A 41 0.83 9.04 -3.84
C THR A 41 2.03 9.83 -3.34
N SER A 42 2.66 10.59 -4.24
CA SER A 42 3.73 11.52 -3.89
C SER A 42 3.22 12.94 -3.71
N GLN A 43 1.92 13.19 -3.86
CA GLN A 43 1.34 14.50 -3.58
C GLN A 43 1.32 14.74 -2.08
N GLN A 44 1.67 15.94 -1.67
CA GLN A 44 1.64 16.32 -0.26
C GLN A 44 0.22 16.17 0.29
N TYR A 45 0.08 15.40 1.35
CA TYR A 45 -1.21 15.07 1.97
C TYR A 45 -1.40 15.76 3.32
N VAL A 46 -0.32 15.98 4.06
CA VAL A 46 -0.36 16.64 5.37
C VAL A 46 0.51 17.90 5.31
N ASN A 47 0.35 18.77 6.31
CA ASN A 47 1.22 19.94 6.43
C ASN A 47 2.67 19.51 6.54
N GLU A 48 3.56 20.30 5.97
CA GLU A 48 5.01 20.01 5.96
C GLU A 48 5.55 19.76 7.37
N THR A 49 5.03 20.47 8.35
CA THR A 49 5.44 20.31 9.76
C THR A 49 5.01 18.98 10.37
N ASP A 50 4.01 18.29 9.79
CA ASP A 50 3.51 17.01 10.27
C ASP A 50 4.15 15.82 9.54
N VAL A 51 4.94 16.05 8.51
CA VAL A 51 5.56 14.99 7.73
C VAL A 51 6.61 14.28 8.57
N LYS A 52 6.46 12.96 8.72
CA LYS A 52 7.43 12.10 9.40
C LYS A 52 7.32 10.70 8.82
N ASP A 53 8.35 9.89 8.98
CA ASP A 53 8.33 8.52 8.55
C ASP A 53 7.38 7.69 9.44
N GLY A 54 6.57 6.85 8.82
CA GLY A 54 5.65 5.98 9.53
C GLY A 54 4.23 6.53 9.63
N ILE A 55 3.54 6.20 10.71
CA ILE A 55 2.14 6.56 10.91
C ILE A 55 2.02 8.05 11.21
N ILE A 56 1.16 8.74 10.47
CA ILE A 56 0.82 10.14 10.70
C ILE A 56 -0.66 10.19 11.05
N LYS A 57 -0.97 10.70 12.24
CA LYS A 57 -2.34 10.91 12.67
C LYS A 57 -2.47 12.32 13.25
N THR A 58 -3.26 13.15 12.59
CA THR A 58 -3.59 14.50 13.03
C THR A 58 -5.09 14.57 13.33
N ALA A 59 -5.60 15.75 13.71
CA ALA A 59 -7.03 15.92 13.94
C ALA A 59 -7.89 15.52 12.74
N ASN A 60 -7.40 15.76 11.52
CA ASN A 60 -8.18 15.59 10.29
C ASN A 60 -7.60 14.54 9.32
N LYS A 61 -6.41 14.04 9.56
CA LYS A 61 -5.68 13.18 8.61
C LYS A 61 -5.12 11.95 9.31
N HIS A 62 -5.19 10.82 8.61
CA HIS A 62 -4.59 9.57 9.06
C HIS A 62 -4.02 8.87 7.83
N CYS A 63 -2.72 8.67 7.81
CA CYS A 63 -2.04 8.03 6.70
C CYS A 63 -0.75 7.36 7.17
N TYR A 64 -0.11 6.65 6.26
CA TYR A 64 1.25 6.14 6.46
C TYR A 64 2.19 6.86 5.49
N CYS A 65 3.37 7.21 5.95
CA CYS A 65 4.34 7.97 5.16
C CYS A 65 5.68 7.25 5.05
N PHE A 66 6.22 7.21 3.83
CA PHE A 66 7.59 6.82 3.56
C PHE A 66 8.38 8.06 3.19
N LEU A 67 9.34 8.44 4.02
CA LEU A 67 10.21 9.57 3.69
C LEU A 67 11.08 9.25 2.48
N LYS A 68 11.32 10.27 1.67
CA LYS A 68 12.27 10.21 0.57
C LYS A 68 13.62 9.68 1.07
N ASP A 69 14.23 8.81 0.26
CA ASP A 69 15.57 8.27 0.51
C ASP A 69 15.70 7.39 1.77
N SER A 70 14.57 7.00 2.39
CA SER A 70 14.56 6.10 3.53
C SER A 70 14.27 4.67 3.06
N PRO A 71 15.17 3.70 3.29
CA PRO A 71 14.92 2.32 2.85
C PRO A 71 13.66 1.73 3.50
N VAL A 72 12.85 1.04 2.70
CA VAL A 72 11.53 0.56 3.13
C VAL A 72 11.39 -0.96 3.15
N GLY A 73 12.35 -1.66 2.59
CA GLY A 73 12.24 -3.12 2.45
C GLY A 73 13.53 -3.84 2.18
N THR A 74 13.42 -5.02 1.60
CA THR A 74 14.45 -6.05 1.57
C THR A 74 15.71 -5.74 0.78
N ASN A 75 15.64 -4.88 -0.24
CA ASN A 75 16.76 -4.63 -1.15
C ASN A 75 17.30 -3.20 -1.08
N GLY A 76 17.02 -2.51 0.01
CA GLY A 76 17.46 -1.12 0.17
C GLY A 76 16.67 -0.11 -0.65
N PHE A 77 15.57 -0.52 -1.29
CA PHE A 77 14.74 0.39 -2.06
C PHE A 77 14.22 1.54 -1.19
N SER A 78 14.26 2.74 -1.74
CA SER A 78 13.61 3.91 -1.17
C SER A 78 12.82 4.63 -2.27
N PHE A 79 11.70 5.23 -1.90
CA PHE A 79 10.95 6.01 -2.86
C PHE A 79 11.73 7.27 -3.26
N PRO A 80 11.69 7.67 -4.55
CA PRO A 80 12.41 8.87 -4.99
C PRO A 80 11.83 10.18 -4.46
N LYS A 81 10.61 10.13 -3.94
CA LYS A 81 9.92 11.26 -3.31
C LYS A 81 9.22 10.78 -2.05
N THR A 82 9.00 11.66 -1.09
CA THR A 82 8.17 11.35 0.07
C THR A 82 6.80 10.86 -0.41
N THR A 83 6.39 9.70 0.06
CA THR A 83 5.26 8.94 -0.48
C THR A 83 4.28 8.60 0.62
N PHE A 84 2.98 8.75 0.34
CA PHE A 84 1.91 8.52 1.30
C PHE A 84 1.05 7.34 0.89
N VAL A 85 0.62 6.58 1.89
CA VAL A 85 -0.44 5.57 1.77
C VAL A 85 -1.68 6.16 2.41
N LEU A 86 -2.68 6.46 1.58
CA LEU A 86 -3.95 7.02 2.02
C LEU A 86 -4.91 5.87 2.34
N LEU A 87 -5.51 5.89 3.52
CA LEU A 87 -6.21 4.74 4.07
C LEU A 87 -7.64 4.55 3.52
N PHE A 88 -8.09 5.40 2.61
CA PHE A 88 -9.49 5.36 2.16
C PHE A 88 -9.67 5.48 0.64
N GLN A 89 -8.87 6.29 -0.05
CA GLN A 89 -9.09 6.58 -1.48
C GLN A 89 -8.42 5.60 -2.42
N ASN A 90 -7.29 5.05 -2.02
CA ASN A 90 -6.39 4.33 -2.91
C ASN A 90 -6.39 2.81 -2.69
N ILE A 91 -7.27 2.31 -1.82
CA ILE A 91 -7.40 0.88 -1.59
C ILE A 91 -8.35 0.30 -2.62
N ARG A 92 -7.86 -0.69 -3.40
CA ARG A 92 -8.58 -1.25 -4.53
C ARG A 92 -8.55 -2.77 -4.52
N LYS A 93 -9.65 -3.36 -4.99
CA LYS A 93 -9.69 -4.78 -5.35
C LYS A 93 -9.31 -4.90 -6.81
N LEU A 94 -8.27 -5.67 -7.10
CA LEU A 94 -7.74 -5.82 -8.45
C LEU A 94 -7.69 -7.29 -8.85
N PRO A 95 -8.35 -7.69 -9.96
CA PRO A 95 -8.25 -9.05 -10.48
C PRO A 95 -6.82 -9.31 -11.00
N ILE A 96 -6.22 -10.41 -10.55
CA ILE A 96 -4.82 -10.73 -10.89
C ILE A 96 -4.64 -10.96 -12.38
N ASP A 97 -5.53 -11.72 -13.01
CA ASP A 97 -5.46 -12.02 -14.43
C ASP A 97 -5.50 -10.76 -15.29
N LYS A 98 -6.34 -9.80 -14.94
CA LYS A 98 -6.44 -8.54 -15.66
C LYS A 98 -5.20 -7.67 -15.49
N LEU A 99 -4.60 -7.68 -14.31
CA LEU A 99 -3.33 -6.98 -14.09
C LEU A 99 -2.23 -7.55 -14.99
N LEU A 100 -2.13 -8.87 -15.05
CA LEU A 100 -1.10 -9.53 -15.85
C LEU A 100 -1.33 -9.38 -17.35
N GLU A 101 -2.58 -9.37 -17.81
CA GLU A 101 -2.91 -9.20 -19.22
C GLU A 101 -2.67 -7.78 -19.72
N ASN A 102 -2.94 -6.77 -18.90
CA ASN A 102 -3.03 -5.39 -19.36
C ASN A 102 -1.79 -4.55 -19.04
N TYR A 103 -0.94 -4.98 -18.12
CA TYR A 103 0.14 -4.13 -17.62
C TYR A 103 1.46 -4.86 -17.50
N LYS A 104 2.55 -4.11 -17.71
CA LYS A 104 3.89 -4.55 -17.34
C LYS A 104 4.10 -4.20 -15.87
N ILE A 105 4.38 -5.21 -15.06
CA ILE A 105 4.48 -5.07 -13.61
C ILE A 105 5.86 -5.56 -13.16
N GLU A 106 6.51 -4.77 -12.32
CA GLU A 106 7.80 -5.13 -11.72
C GLU A 106 7.68 -5.21 -10.21
N ILE A 107 8.31 -6.22 -9.61
CA ILE A 107 8.47 -6.27 -8.15
C ILE A 107 9.60 -5.33 -7.78
N VAL A 108 9.31 -4.34 -6.95
CA VAL A 108 10.29 -3.37 -6.51
C VAL A 108 11.03 -3.86 -5.28
N CYS A 109 10.29 -4.28 -4.27
CA CYS A 109 10.83 -4.87 -3.06
C CYS A 109 9.71 -5.50 -2.24
N SER A 110 10.09 -6.21 -1.16
CA SER A 110 9.14 -6.60 -0.11
C SER A 110 9.33 -5.66 1.06
N LEU A 111 8.23 -5.10 1.57
CA LEU A 111 8.26 -4.21 2.72
C LEU A 111 8.87 -4.89 3.94
N ASN A 112 9.58 -4.11 4.74
CA ASN A 112 9.95 -4.50 6.08
C ASN A 112 8.70 -4.95 6.85
N LYS A 113 8.79 -6.08 7.56
CA LYS A 113 7.65 -6.68 8.25
C LYS A 113 6.98 -5.70 9.24
N ALA A 114 7.77 -4.97 10.01
CA ALA A 114 7.23 -4.01 10.98
C ALA A 114 6.46 -2.89 10.30
N ARG A 115 6.98 -2.36 9.18
CA ARG A 115 6.27 -1.33 8.41
C ARG A 115 4.96 -1.88 7.82
N PHE A 116 5.00 -3.09 7.32
CA PHE A 116 3.80 -3.71 6.73
C PHE A 116 2.71 -3.93 7.78
N ILE A 117 3.08 -4.42 8.96
CA ILE A 117 2.15 -4.59 10.08
C ILE A 117 1.52 -3.25 10.46
N ASP A 118 2.31 -2.19 10.53
CA ASP A 118 1.79 -0.85 10.86
C ASP A 118 0.77 -0.38 9.83
N ILE A 119 1.05 -0.58 8.53
CA ILE A 119 0.11 -0.21 7.46
C ILE A 119 -1.19 -1.01 7.57
N LEU A 120 -1.10 -2.33 7.75
CA LEU A 120 -2.26 -3.19 7.90
C LEU A 120 -3.11 -2.77 9.11
N TYR A 121 -2.46 -2.46 10.21
CA TYR A 121 -3.15 -2.03 11.42
C TYR A 121 -3.87 -0.70 11.22
N CYS A 122 -3.25 0.25 10.53
CA CYS A 122 -3.88 1.51 10.19
C CYS A 122 -5.14 1.30 9.35
N ILE A 123 -5.08 0.42 8.35
CA ILE A 123 -6.23 0.11 7.50
C ILE A 123 -7.31 -0.60 8.31
N TYR A 124 -6.94 -1.55 9.15
CA TYR A 124 -7.86 -2.29 10.00
C TYR A 124 -8.64 -1.37 10.95
N THR A 125 -7.98 -0.36 11.50
CA THR A 125 -8.59 0.58 12.44
C THR A 125 -9.27 1.77 11.77
N SER A 126 -9.15 1.90 10.44
CA SER A 126 -9.78 2.99 9.71
C SER A 126 -11.30 2.79 9.62
N GLU A 127 -12.06 3.83 9.90
CA GLU A 127 -13.51 3.83 9.73
C GLU A 127 -13.96 3.74 8.26
N HIS A 128 -13.05 3.99 7.33
CA HIS A 128 -13.33 3.95 5.88
C HIS A 128 -13.16 2.56 5.28
N SER A 129 -12.58 1.62 6.00
CA SER A 129 -12.35 0.27 5.48
C SER A 129 -13.61 -0.57 5.57
N SER A 130 -13.91 -1.34 4.51
CA SER A 130 -15.06 -2.24 4.50
C SER A 130 -14.85 -3.40 5.49
N LYS A 131 -15.97 -4.00 5.89
CA LYS A 131 -15.95 -5.18 6.77
C LYS A 131 -15.15 -6.33 6.18
N MET A 132 -15.29 -6.55 4.87
CA MET A 132 -14.59 -7.62 4.16
C MET A 132 -13.08 -7.39 4.17
N VAL A 133 -12.64 -6.17 3.89
CA VAL A 133 -11.20 -5.82 3.94
C VAL A 133 -10.67 -6.01 5.35
N LYS A 134 -11.40 -5.55 6.36
CA LYS A 134 -10.99 -5.71 7.76
C LYS A 134 -10.84 -7.18 8.16
N GLN A 135 -11.75 -8.05 7.71
CA GLN A 135 -11.67 -9.49 8.01
C GLN A 135 -10.43 -10.12 7.39
N GLU A 136 -10.12 -9.81 6.12
CA GLU A 136 -8.94 -10.36 5.47
C GLU A 136 -7.64 -9.84 6.10
N ILE A 137 -7.61 -8.57 6.45
CA ILE A 137 -6.45 -7.98 7.14
C ILE A 137 -6.27 -8.58 8.53
N ASP A 138 -7.35 -8.83 9.26
CA ASP A 138 -7.28 -9.45 10.58
C ASP A 138 -6.65 -10.85 10.51
N LYS A 139 -7.05 -11.66 9.54
CA LYS A 139 -6.45 -12.97 9.32
C LYS A 139 -4.94 -12.86 9.07
N LEU A 140 -4.55 -11.94 8.20
CA LEU A 140 -3.15 -11.73 7.85
C LEU A 140 -2.34 -11.21 9.04
N LEU A 141 -2.88 -10.28 9.81
CA LEU A 141 -2.23 -9.78 11.02
C LEU A 141 -1.98 -10.90 12.02
N ASN A 142 -2.96 -11.79 12.21
CA ASN A 142 -2.79 -12.93 13.10
C ASN A 142 -1.67 -13.87 12.61
N GLU A 143 -1.58 -14.12 11.32
CA GLU A 143 -0.49 -14.91 10.74
C GLU A 143 0.87 -14.26 10.97
N LEU A 144 0.97 -12.95 10.73
CA LEU A 144 2.23 -12.21 10.84
C LEU A 144 2.71 -12.04 12.28
N THR A 145 1.80 -12.00 13.23
CA THR A 145 2.13 -11.77 14.64
C THR A 145 2.16 -13.03 15.49
N SER A 146 1.82 -14.18 14.92
CA SER A 146 1.78 -15.46 15.66
C SER A 146 3.13 -16.16 15.80
N GLU A 147 4.17 -15.61 15.24
CA GLU A 147 5.53 -16.16 15.29
C GLU A 147 6.27 -15.74 16.53
#